data_4b0e5cae73987ab87073146d92b003d7
#
_entry.id   4b0e5cae73987ab87073146d92b003d7
#
_cell.length_a   1.000
_cell.length_b   1.000
_cell.length_c   1.000
_cell.angle_alpha   90.00
_cell.angle_beta   90.00
_cell.angle_gamma   90.00
#
_symmetry.space_group_name_H-M   'P 1'
#
loop_
_entity.id
_entity.type
_entity.pdbx_description
1 polymer ?
#
loop_
_entity_poly.entity_id
_entity_poly.type
_entity_poly.pdbx_seq_one_letter_code
_entity_poly.pdbx_strand_id
1 'polypeptide(L)'
;RNFRSRENIISVVNAMFEGLMTRKYGEVDYSDNNQLAAGAKYPENSSGSDYSTEMYLLDFPKREKPGTGGSEDETSDEIVLEATNPVAEARFTASLIRKMAVEQFPVRKDSNSVRPCTWGDFAILLRNKTHIADYKSELEKLGIPVSSDGGNYLSADEINLILSYLKVIDNPQLDEEALTVMMSPLYGITAEELSLARLGILGYDIDELDDSGIRLNALYD
;
A
#
# COMPACT_ATOMS: atom_id res chain seq x y z
N ARG A 1 -20.64 -1.30 -27.50
CA ARG A 1 -19.51 -2.21 -27.82
C ARG A 1 -18.31 -1.85 -26.96
N ASN A 2 -17.64 -2.87 -26.43
CA ASN A 2 -16.43 -2.73 -25.63
C ASN A 2 -15.20 -3.13 -26.50
N PHE A 3 -14.26 -2.20 -26.70
CA PHE A 3 -13.06 -2.40 -27.52
C PHE A 3 -11.79 -2.65 -26.67
N ARG A 4 -11.96 -2.78 -25.35
CA ARG A 4 -10.83 -2.87 -24.40
C ARG A 4 -10.70 -4.25 -23.76
N SER A 5 -11.82 -4.96 -23.55
CA SER A 5 -11.85 -6.25 -22.84
C SER A 5 -11.96 -7.44 -23.79
N ARG A 6 -11.42 -8.59 -23.37
CA ARG A 6 -11.66 -9.86 -24.04
C ARG A 6 -13.12 -10.28 -23.89
N GLU A 7 -13.59 -11.13 -24.81
CA GLU A 7 -14.96 -11.62 -24.83
C GLU A 7 -15.35 -12.38 -23.57
N ASN A 8 -14.46 -13.22 -23.01
CA ASN A 8 -14.70 -13.95 -21.76
C ASN A 8 -14.99 -13.00 -20.59
N ILE A 9 -14.27 -11.88 -20.47
CA ILE A 9 -14.53 -10.87 -19.41
C ILE A 9 -15.90 -10.24 -19.62
N ILE A 10 -16.25 -9.92 -20.86
CA ILE A 10 -17.54 -9.33 -21.20
C ILE A 10 -18.67 -10.32 -20.89
N SER A 11 -18.49 -11.59 -21.21
CA SER A 11 -19.48 -12.65 -20.91
C SER A 11 -19.70 -12.82 -19.42
N VAL A 12 -18.65 -12.81 -18.60
CA VAL A 12 -18.77 -12.91 -17.14
C VAL A 12 -19.46 -11.66 -16.59
N VAL A 13 -19.10 -10.47 -17.06
CA VAL A 13 -19.75 -9.23 -16.63
C VAL A 13 -21.23 -9.25 -16.98
N ASN A 14 -21.59 -9.64 -18.19
CA ASN A 14 -22.99 -9.73 -18.60
C ASN A 14 -23.75 -10.75 -17.73
N ALA A 15 -23.20 -11.95 -17.49
CA ALA A 15 -23.83 -12.94 -16.66
C ALA A 15 -24.04 -12.48 -15.20
N MET A 16 -23.05 -11.77 -14.62
CA MET A 16 -23.19 -11.20 -13.29
C MET A 16 -24.27 -10.13 -13.22
N PHE A 17 -24.29 -9.21 -14.18
CA PHE A 17 -25.28 -8.14 -14.20
C PHE A 17 -26.69 -8.63 -14.51
N GLU A 18 -26.84 -9.66 -15.35
CA GLU A 18 -28.13 -10.31 -15.60
C GLU A 18 -28.73 -10.89 -14.32
N GLY A 19 -27.89 -11.46 -13.45
CA GLY A 19 -28.33 -11.98 -12.15
C GLY A 19 -28.60 -10.90 -11.10
N LEU A 20 -27.88 -9.79 -11.12
CA LEU A 20 -27.94 -8.75 -10.10
C LEU A 20 -28.87 -7.58 -10.45
N MET A 21 -28.90 -7.17 -11.71
CA MET A 21 -29.69 -6.02 -12.18
C MET A 21 -31.07 -6.47 -12.66
N THR A 22 -31.93 -6.76 -11.71
CA THR A 22 -33.36 -7.00 -11.96
C THR A 22 -34.16 -5.81 -11.44
N ARG A 23 -35.38 -5.62 -11.93
CA ARG A 23 -36.28 -4.56 -11.43
C ARG A 23 -36.46 -4.55 -9.93
N LYS A 24 -36.36 -5.73 -9.31
CA LYS A 24 -36.49 -5.91 -7.86
C LYS A 24 -35.32 -5.33 -7.07
N TYR A 25 -34.08 -5.41 -7.60
CA TYR A 25 -32.87 -5.07 -6.86
C TYR A 25 -32.08 -3.89 -7.46
N GLY A 26 -32.24 -3.62 -8.76
CA GLY A 26 -31.47 -2.61 -9.47
C GLY A 26 -32.29 -1.56 -10.21
N GLU A 27 -33.64 -1.59 -10.06
CA GLU A 27 -34.60 -0.69 -10.74
C GLU A 27 -34.56 -0.75 -12.28
N VAL A 28 -33.58 -1.43 -12.86
CA VAL A 28 -33.36 -1.57 -14.29
C VAL A 28 -33.19 -3.04 -14.64
N ASP A 29 -33.89 -3.49 -15.69
CA ASP A 29 -33.65 -4.82 -16.25
C ASP A 29 -32.43 -4.79 -17.16
N TYR A 30 -31.46 -5.67 -16.87
CA TYR A 30 -30.31 -5.89 -17.73
C TYR A 30 -30.74 -6.79 -18.90
N SER A 31 -31.27 -6.18 -19.96
CA SER A 31 -31.77 -6.86 -21.15
C SER A 31 -30.71 -6.88 -22.26
N ASP A 32 -30.95 -7.63 -23.31
CA ASP A 32 -30.08 -7.74 -24.50
C ASP A 32 -29.61 -6.41 -25.08
N ASN A 33 -30.43 -5.36 -24.97
CA ASN A 33 -30.09 -4.02 -25.44
C ASN A 33 -29.06 -3.32 -24.55
N ASN A 34 -28.92 -3.73 -23.30
CA ASN A 34 -28.01 -3.14 -22.31
C ASN A 34 -26.73 -3.97 -22.12
N GLN A 35 -26.70 -5.19 -22.68
CA GLN A 35 -25.53 -6.05 -22.60
C GLN A 35 -24.32 -5.48 -23.32
N LEU A 36 -23.16 -5.70 -22.74
CA LEU A 36 -21.88 -5.36 -23.35
C LEU A 36 -21.60 -6.31 -24.53
N ALA A 37 -21.30 -5.75 -25.69
CA ALA A 37 -20.88 -6.53 -26.86
C ALA A 37 -19.37 -6.35 -27.10
N ALA A 38 -18.68 -7.46 -27.38
CA ALA A 38 -17.27 -7.42 -27.76
C ALA A 38 -17.08 -6.65 -29.07
N GLY A 39 -16.10 -5.75 -29.08
CA GLY A 39 -15.73 -4.96 -30.26
C GLY A 39 -14.27 -5.08 -30.63
N ALA A 40 -13.42 -5.54 -29.69
CA ALA A 40 -11.99 -5.76 -29.92
C ALA A 40 -11.74 -7.17 -30.42
N LYS A 41 -10.81 -7.30 -31.37
CA LYS A 41 -10.24 -8.59 -31.78
C LYS A 41 -8.97 -8.82 -30.96
N TYR A 42 -8.84 -10.01 -30.43
CA TYR A 42 -7.64 -10.48 -29.72
C TYR A 42 -6.96 -11.57 -30.53
N PRO A 43 -5.62 -11.71 -30.44
CA PRO A 43 -4.93 -12.83 -31.06
C PRO A 43 -5.49 -14.16 -30.56
N GLU A 44 -5.53 -15.14 -31.45
CA GLU A 44 -5.87 -16.51 -31.07
C GLU A 44 -4.88 -17.03 -30.04
N ASN A 45 -5.38 -17.86 -29.13
CA ASN A 45 -4.58 -18.43 -28.05
C ASN A 45 -3.68 -19.55 -28.56
N SER A 46 -2.59 -19.18 -29.24
CA SER A 46 -1.59 -20.14 -29.73
C SER A 46 -0.68 -20.69 -28.63
N SER A 47 -0.64 -20.06 -27.46
CA SER A 47 0.23 -20.44 -26.34
C SER A 47 -0.41 -21.44 -25.38
N GLY A 48 -1.70 -21.80 -25.56
CA GLY A 48 -2.43 -22.66 -24.64
C GLY A 48 -2.73 -22.05 -23.27
N SER A 49 -2.43 -20.74 -23.08
CA SER A 49 -2.69 -20.05 -21.82
C SER A 49 -4.18 -19.87 -21.58
N ASP A 50 -4.60 -20.09 -20.35
CA ASP A 50 -5.99 -19.87 -19.96
C ASP A 50 -6.21 -18.38 -19.67
N TYR A 51 -7.12 -17.76 -20.40
CA TYR A 51 -7.56 -16.38 -20.21
C TYR A 51 -8.95 -16.30 -19.56
N SER A 52 -9.38 -17.38 -18.91
CA SER A 52 -10.66 -17.38 -18.19
C SER A 52 -10.64 -16.37 -17.06
N THR A 53 -11.83 -15.87 -16.72
CA THR A 53 -12.01 -15.02 -15.55
C THR A 53 -12.07 -15.93 -14.33
N GLU A 54 -11.21 -15.67 -13.36
CA GLU A 54 -11.12 -16.43 -12.12
C GLU A 54 -11.73 -15.63 -10.97
N MET A 55 -12.39 -16.33 -10.07
CA MET A 55 -12.90 -15.77 -8.82
C MET A 55 -12.33 -16.56 -7.65
N TYR A 56 -11.68 -15.86 -6.73
CA TYR A 56 -11.12 -16.43 -5.52
C TYR A 56 -11.94 -15.97 -4.31
N LEU A 57 -12.36 -16.94 -3.50
CA LEU A 57 -13.02 -16.71 -2.23
C LEU A 57 -12.05 -17.09 -1.10
N LEU A 58 -11.63 -16.10 -0.34
CA LEU A 58 -10.77 -16.30 0.83
C LEU A 58 -11.67 -16.44 2.06
N ASP A 59 -11.66 -17.63 2.67
CA ASP A 59 -12.38 -17.89 3.91
C ASP A 59 -11.43 -17.68 5.09
N PHE A 60 -11.79 -16.77 5.98
CA PHE A 60 -11.03 -16.48 7.19
C PHE A 60 -11.76 -17.04 8.40
N PRO A 61 -11.10 -17.88 9.22
CA PRO A 61 -11.71 -18.37 10.44
C PRO A 61 -12.15 -17.20 11.32
N LYS A 62 -13.38 -17.29 11.86
CA LYS A 62 -13.86 -16.30 12.82
C LYS A 62 -12.94 -16.32 14.04
N ARG A 63 -12.37 -15.17 14.39
CA ARG A 63 -11.66 -15.01 15.66
C ARG A 63 -12.65 -15.31 16.79
N GLU A 64 -12.42 -16.37 17.53
CA GLU A 64 -13.00 -16.51 18.84
C GLU A 64 -12.39 -15.40 19.70
N LYS A 65 -13.23 -14.54 20.27
CA LYS A 65 -12.76 -13.58 21.28
C LYS A 65 -12.09 -14.38 22.37
N PRO A 66 -10.86 -14.04 22.79
CA PRO A 66 -10.25 -14.72 23.93
C PRO A 66 -11.20 -14.57 25.12
N GLY A 67 -11.82 -15.70 25.50
CA GLY A 67 -12.60 -15.78 26.71
C GLY A 67 -11.67 -15.50 27.87
N THR A 68 -12.12 -14.64 28.77
CA THR A 68 -11.51 -14.39 30.08
C THR A 68 -11.39 -15.73 30.84
N GLY A 69 -10.25 -16.39 30.75
CA GLY A 69 -9.99 -17.63 31.45
C GLY A 69 -8.56 -18.09 31.15
N GLY A 70 -7.66 -17.81 32.09
CA GLY A 70 -6.25 -18.06 31.93
C GLY A 70 -5.92 -19.56 31.92
N SER A 71 -4.86 -19.88 31.18
CA SER A 71 -3.76 -20.76 31.59
C SER A 71 -2.59 -20.49 30.64
N GLU A 72 -1.53 -20.03 31.25
CA GLU A 72 -0.18 -19.95 30.67
C GLU A 72 0.25 -21.37 30.35
N ASP A 73 0.53 -21.66 29.09
CA ASP A 73 1.48 -22.70 28.71
C ASP A 73 2.18 -22.21 27.43
N GLU A 74 3.37 -21.70 27.67
CA GLU A 74 4.34 -21.31 26.65
C GLU A 74 4.88 -22.61 26.02
N THR A 75 4.70 -22.77 24.74
CA THR A 75 5.71 -23.33 23.82
C THR A 75 5.10 -23.55 22.43
N SER A 76 5.30 -22.61 21.56
CA SER A 76 5.75 -22.85 20.18
C SER A 76 5.88 -21.49 19.47
N ASP A 77 7.11 -21.12 19.14
CA ASP A 77 7.50 -20.02 18.28
C ASP A 77 6.98 -20.24 16.83
N GLU A 78 5.71 -20.28 16.65
CA GLU A 78 5.08 -19.96 15.39
C GLU A 78 4.69 -18.48 15.48
N ILE A 79 5.52 -17.62 14.94
CA ILE A 79 5.14 -16.24 14.61
C ILE A 79 4.05 -16.35 13.52
N VAL A 80 2.85 -16.70 13.94
CA VAL A 80 1.63 -16.45 13.17
C VAL A 80 1.49 -14.93 13.22
N LEU A 81 2.14 -14.26 12.27
CA LEU A 81 1.79 -12.90 11.93
C LEU A 81 0.31 -12.92 11.61
N GLU A 82 -0.51 -12.57 12.61
CA GLU A 82 -1.96 -12.43 12.47
C GLU A 82 -2.24 -11.34 11.44
N ALA A 83 -2.16 -11.72 10.17
CA ALA A 83 -2.54 -10.85 9.09
C ALA A 83 -4.02 -10.52 9.29
N THR A 84 -4.35 -9.25 9.36
CA THR A 84 -5.74 -8.80 9.23
C THR A 84 -6.27 -9.28 7.89
N ASN A 85 -7.58 -9.54 7.77
CA ASN A 85 -8.18 -10.03 6.52
C ASN A 85 -7.71 -9.26 5.26
N PRO A 86 -7.65 -7.90 5.27
CA PRO A 86 -7.12 -7.12 4.13
C PRO A 86 -5.66 -7.41 3.81
N VAL A 87 -4.81 -7.62 4.80
CA VAL A 87 -3.39 -7.96 4.58
C VAL A 87 -3.23 -9.36 3.98
N ALA A 88 -4.04 -10.33 4.43
CA ALA A 88 -4.03 -11.68 3.86
C ALA A 88 -4.51 -11.68 2.40
N GLU A 89 -5.55 -10.91 2.09
CA GLU A 89 -6.06 -10.70 0.74
C GLU A 89 -4.98 -10.04 -0.16
N ALA A 90 -4.32 -9.00 0.33
CA ALA A 90 -3.23 -8.33 -0.36
C ALA A 90 -2.05 -9.27 -0.64
N ARG A 91 -1.67 -10.10 0.34
CA ARG A 91 -0.61 -11.11 0.21
C ARG A 91 -0.95 -12.17 -0.83
N PHE A 92 -2.18 -12.67 -0.81
CA PHE A 92 -2.66 -13.61 -1.82
C PHE A 92 -2.58 -13.00 -3.21
N THR A 93 -3.10 -11.78 -3.39
CA THR A 93 -3.06 -11.05 -4.66
C THR A 93 -1.62 -10.83 -5.15
N ALA A 94 -0.71 -10.41 -4.26
CA ALA A 94 0.69 -10.22 -4.59
C ALA A 94 1.37 -11.54 -5.03
N SER A 95 1.06 -12.65 -4.37
CA SER A 95 1.58 -13.97 -4.75
C SER A 95 1.09 -14.42 -6.13
N LEU A 96 -0.18 -14.16 -6.44
CA LEU A 96 -0.79 -14.46 -7.74
C LEU A 96 -0.13 -13.66 -8.86
N ILE A 97 0.04 -12.35 -8.68
CA ILE A 97 0.73 -11.47 -9.65
C ILE A 97 2.15 -11.95 -9.87
N ARG A 98 2.89 -12.27 -8.80
CA ARG A 98 4.26 -12.79 -8.91
C ARG A 98 4.31 -14.11 -9.69
N LYS A 99 3.39 -15.03 -9.41
CA LYS A 99 3.27 -16.29 -10.15
C LYS A 99 3.08 -16.04 -11.64
N MET A 100 2.12 -15.21 -12.02
CA MET A 100 1.86 -14.87 -13.43
C MET A 100 3.07 -14.23 -14.11
N ALA A 101 3.81 -13.37 -13.42
CA ALA A 101 5.02 -12.74 -13.96
C ALA A 101 6.15 -13.74 -14.15
N VAL A 102 6.37 -14.67 -13.20
CA VAL A 102 7.39 -15.74 -13.32
C VAL A 102 7.05 -16.71 -14.45
N GLU A 103 5.80 -17.06 -14.62
CA GLU A 103 5.29 -17.90 -15.71
C GLU A 103 5.24 -17.18 -17.05
N GLN A 104 5.63 -15.89 -17.08
CA GLN A 104 5.63 -15.05 -18.29
C GLN A 104 4.26 -15.05 -19.00
N PHE A 105 3.19 -14.86 -18.22
CA PHE A 105 1.83 -14.91 -18.73
C PHE A 105 1.68 -14.03 -19.99
N PRO A 106 1.15 -14.58 -21.11
CA PRO A 106 1.10 -13.86 -22.37
C PRO A 106 0.03 -12.78 -22.34
N VAL A 107 0.42 -11.56 -22.62
CA VAL A 107 -0.47 -10.40 -22.76
C VAL A 107 -0.45 -9.89 -24.20
N ARG A 108 -1.52 -9.20 -24.59
CA ARG A 108 -1.62 -8.62 -25.93
C ARG A 108 -0.56 -7.55 -26.12
N LYS A 109 0.22 -7.66 -27.20
CA LYS A 109 1.11 -6.60 -27.66
C LYS A 109 0.41 -5.69 -28.67
N ASP A 110 -0.19 -6.31 -29.68
CA ASP A 110 -0.98 -5.67 -30.75
C ASP A 110 -2.16 -6.57 -31.16
N SER A 111 -2.84 -6.25 -32.27
CA SER A 111 -4.02 -7.00 -32.72
C SER A 111 -3.74 -8.47 -33.03
N ASN A 112 -2.48 -8.83 -33.36
CA ASN A 112 -2.13 -10.15 -33.88
C ASN A 112 -0.97 -10.82 -33.14
N SER A 113 -0.41 -10.17 -32.09
CA SER A 113 0.73 -10.70 -31.35
C SER A 113 0.56 -10.56 -29.84
N VAL A 114 1.23 -11.47 -29.14
CA VAL A 114 1.33 -11.49 -27.68
C VAL A 114 2.79 -11.30 -27.27
N ARG A 115 2.99 -10.85 -26.02
CA ARG A 115 4.28 -10.77 -25.37
C ARG A 115 4.16 -11.27 -23.92
N PRO A 116 5.26 -11.64 -23.27
CA PRO A 116 5.26 -11.85 -21.83
C PRO A 116 4.75 -10.62 -21.08
N CYS A 117 4.05 -10.83 -19.97
CA CYS A 117 3.62 -9.73 -19.12
C CYS A 117 4.81 -9.03 -18.46
N THR A 118 4.61 -7.77 -18.15
CA THR A 118 5.49 -6.92 -17.34
C THR A 118 4.70 -6.38 -16.15
N TRP A 119 5.37 -5.84 -15.15
CA TRP A 119 4.71 -5.30 -13.96
C TRP A 119 3.64 -4.24 -14.29
N GLY A 120 3.85 -3.46 -15.34
CA GLY A 120 2.89 -2.44 -15.79
C GLY A 120 1.61 -2.99 -16.45
N ASP A 121 1.52 -4.30 -16.66
CA ASP A 121 0.32 -4.92 -17.25
C ASP A 121 -0.72 -5.32 -16.19
N PHE A 122 -0.35 -5.25 -14.91
CA PHE A 122 -1.24 -5.59 -13.81
C PHE A 122 -1.89 -4.33 -13.23
N ALA A 123 -3.17 -4.42 -12.93
CA ALA A 123 -3.91 -3.37 -12.25
C ALA A 123 -4.79 -3.98 -11.15
N ILE A 124 -4.74 -3.41 -9.95
CA ILE A 124 -5.58 -3.79 -8.82
C ILE A 124 -6.61 -2.69 -8.63
N LEU A 125 -7.88 -3.06 -8.68
CA LEU A 125 -9.00 -2.15 -8.46
C LEU A 125 -9.60 -2.41 -7.08
N LEU A 126 -9.55 -1.41 -6.22
CA LEU A 126 -10.11 -1.45 -4.89
C LEU A 126 -11.37 -0.57 -4.81
N ARG A 127 -12.36 -1.01 -4.06
CA ARG A 127 -13.60 -0.25 -3.88
C ARG A 127 -13.37 1.08 -3.17
N ASN A 128 -12.46 1.10 -2.20
CA ASN A 128 -12.07 2.30 -1.44
C ASN A 128 -10.54 2.34 -1.24
N LYS A 129 -10.04 3.48 -0.79
CA LYS A 129 -8.61 3.72 -0.62
C LYS A 129 -8.03 3.20 0.70
N THR A 130 -8.86 2.70 1.62
CA THR A 130 -8.46 2.37 2.99
C THR A 130 -7.32 1.35 3.05
N HIS A 131 -7.33 0.37 2.16
CA HIS A 131 -6.36 -0.74 2.17
C HIS A 131 -5.27 -0.64 1.10
N ILE A 132 -5.13 0.50 0.43
CA ILE A 132 -4.06 0.69 -0.58
C ILE A 132 -2.67 0.46 0.03
N ALA A 133 -2.47 0.94 1.26
CA ALA A 133 -1.19 0.78 1.96
C ALA A 133 -0.85 -0.68 2.23
N ASP A 134 -1.84 -1.51 2.59
CA ASP A 134 -1.68 -2.95 2.82
C ASP A 134 -1.23 -3.65 1.54
N TYR A 135 -1.92 -3.38 0.42
CA TYR A 135 -1.57 -3.93 -0.90
C TYR A 135 -0.18 -3.49 -1.34
N LYS A 136 0.14 -2.20 -1.19
CA LYS A 136 1.46 -1.66 -1.53
C LYS A 136 2.56 -2.38 -0.75
N SER A 137 2.41 -2.49 0.57
CA SER A 137 3.38 -3.17 1.45
C SER A 137 3.60 -4.63 1.06
N GLU A 138 2.53 -5.42 0.81
CA GLU A 138 2.67 -6.83 0.47
C GLU A 138 3.26 -7.04 -0.94
N LEU A 139 2.99 -6.15 -1.89
CA LEU A 139 3.61 -6.17 -3.22
C LEU A 139 5.10 -5.84 -3.15
N GLU A 140 5.48 -4.78 -2.42
CA GLU A 140 6.86 -4.35 -2.25
C GLU A 140 7.71 -5.42 -1.53
N LYS A 141 7.16 -6.16 -0.56
CA LYS A 141 7.82 -7.32 0.09
C LYS A 141 8.23 -8.41 -0.91
N LEU A 142 7.47 -8.56 -2.00
CA LEU A 142 7.78 -9.50 -3.07
C LEU A 142 8.63 -8.88 -4.20
N GLY A 143 9.10 -7.64 -4.03
CA GLY A 143 9.88 -6.92 -5.03
C GLY A 143 9.08 -6.47 -6.26
N ILE A 144 7.76 -6.35 -6.13
CA ILE A 144 6.88 -5.88 -7.20
C ILE A 144 6.75 -4.36 -7.11
N PRO A 145 7.20 -3.59 -8.12
CA PRO A 145 7.08 -2.14 -8.11
C PRO A 145 5.61 -1.72 -8.19
N VAL A 146 5.21 -0.78 -7.35
CA VAL A 146 3.83 -0.29 -7.27
C VAL A 146 3.75 1.18 -7.61
N SER A 147 2.83 1.54 -8.49
CA SER A 147 2.39 2.91 -8.70
C SER A 147 0.97 3.05 -8.18
N SER A 148 0.76 3.89 -7.19
CA SER A 148 -0.58 4.17 -6.66
C SER A 148 -0.81 5.67 -6.55
N ASP A 149 -1.97 6.13 -7.02
CA ASP A 149 -2.40 7.53 -6.90
C ASP A 149 -2.86 7.90 -5.47
N GLY A 150 -2.67 6.99 -4.52
CA GLY A 150 -3.19 7.09 -3.16
C GLY A 150 -2.20 7.54 -2.10
N GLY A 151 -1.02 8.05 -2.47
CA GLY A 151 -0.09 8.64 -1.52
C GLY A 151 -0.72 9.87 -0.86
N ASN A 152 -0.74 9.91 0.47
CA ASN A 152 -1.04 11.14 1.17
C ASN A 152 0.18 12.06 1.00
N TYR A 153 0.20 12.80 -0.12
CA TYR A 153 1.30 13.72 -0.44
C TYR A 153 1.58 14.69 0.70
N LEU A 154 0.55 15.03 1.49
CA LEU A 154 0.67 15.93 2.63
C LEU A 154 1.43 15.33 3.82
N SER A 155 1.63 14.02 3.86
CA SER A 155 2.44 13.34 4.88
C SER A 155 3.84 12.97 4.39
N ALA A 156 4.25 13.41 3.21
CA ALA A 156 5.62 13.26 2.74
C ALA A 156 6.57 14.12 3.59
N ASP A 157 7.75 13.58 3.89
CA ASP A 157 8.73 14.24 4.77
C ASP A 157 9.13 15.62 4.26
N GLU A 158 9.23 15.79 2.94
CA GLU A 158 9.53 17.06 2.30
C GLU A 158 8.43 18.11 2.53
N ILE A 159 7.17 17.69 2.49
CA ILE A 159 6.03 18.58 2.75
C ILE A 159 5.97 18.95 4.23
N ASN A 160 6.18 17.98 5.12
CA ASN A 160 6.25 18.23 6.56
C ASN A 160 7.39 19.20 6.90
N LEU A 161 8.55 19.04 6.28
CA LEU A 161 9.67 19.95 6.44
C LEU A 161 9.32 21.38 6.00
N ILE A 162 8.70 21.54 4.83
CA ILE A 162 8.27 22.86 4.34
C ILE A 162 7.24 23.48 5.30
N LEU A 163 6.30 22.69 5.78
CA LEU A 163 5.30 23.16 6.76
C LEU A 163 5.93 23.57 8.07
N SER A 164 6.89 22.80 8.59
CA SER A 164 7.65 23.17 9.79
C SER A 164 8.45 24.44 9.58
N TYR A 165 9.07 24.63 8.41
CA TYR A 165 9.79 25.86 8.05
C TYR A 165 8.87 27.07 8.04
N LEU A 166 7.68 26.96 7.44
CA LEU A 166 6.69 28.06 7.42
C LEU A 166 6.20 28.39 8.84
N LYS A 167 5.98 27.37 9.68
CA LYS A 167 5.59 27.58 11.08
C LYS A 167 6.66 28.28 11.89
N VAL A 168 7.95 27.97 11.69
CA VAL A 168 9.08 28.64 12.34
C VAL A 168 9.18 30.10 11.92
N ILE A 169 8.89 30.42 10.65
CA ILE A 169 8.85 31.79 10.16
C ILE A 169 7.72 32.58 10.84
N ASP A 170 6.55 31.96 11.01
CA ASP A 170 5.41 32.59 11.66
C ASP A 170 5.63 32.75 13.16
N ASN A 171 6.12 31.71 13.84
CA ASN A 171 6.43 31.70 15.25
C ASN A 171 7.77 30.99 15.55
N PRO A 172 8.88 31.70 15.75
CA PRO A 172 10.19 31.10 16.02
C PRO A 172 10.32 30.45 17.43
N GLN A 173 9.28 30.51 18.27
CA GLN A 173 9.27 29.88 19.60
C GLN A 173 8.74 28.44 19.56
N LEU A 174 8.46 27.89 18.37
CA LEU A 174 8.04 26.52 18.20
C LEU A 174 9.28 25.62 18.15
N ASP A 175 9.68 25.10 19.31
CA ASP A 175 10.92 24.32 19.46
C ASP A 175 10.93 23.06 18.61
N GLU A 176 9.82 22.35 18.51
CA GLU A 176 9.72 21.08 17.75
C GLU A 176 9.91 21.31 16.24
N GLU A 177 9.25 22.33 15.70
CA GLU A 177 9.38 22.70 14.29
C GLU A 177 10.77 23.29 14.00
N ALA A 178 11.33 24.08 14.91
CA ALA A 178 12.67 24.61 14.79
C ALA A 178 13.73 23.49 14.77
N LEU A 179 13.63 22.50 15.67
CA LEU A 179 14.49 21.31 15.66
C LEU A 179 14.37 20.53 14.36
N THR A 180 13.14 20.30 13.88
CA THR A 180 12.89 19.60 12.62
C THR A 180 13.59 20.29 11.45
N VAL A 181 13.53 21.61 11.38
CA VAL A 181 14.18 22.41 10.34
C VAL A 181 15.69 22.36 10.47
N MET A 182 16.25 22.56 11.67
CA MET A 182 17.69 22.58 11.93
C MET A 182 18.34 21.22 11.62
N MET A 183 17.70 20.11 11.99
CA MET A 183 18.20 18.77 11.73
C MET A 183 17.97 18.28 10.29
N SER A 184 17.25 19.05 9.49
CA SER A 184 16.99 18.71 8.10
C SER A 184 18.25 18.80 7.21
N PRO A 185 18.23 18.17 6.03
CA PRO A 185 19.33 18.27 5.05
C PRO A 185 19.65 19.71 4.61
N LEU A 186 18.75 20.68 4.87
CA LEU A 186 18.97 22.08 4.55
C LEU A 186 20.05 22.73 5.42
N TYR A 187 20.08 22.38 6.70
CA TYR A 187 21.04 22.94 7.67
C TYR A 187 22.04 21.89 8.14
N GLY A 188 21.65 20.62 8.20
CA GLY A 188 22.50 19.50 8.52
C GLY A 188 23.06 19.51 9.94
N ILE A 189 22.40 20.22 10.87
CA ILE A 189 22.84 20.29 12.27
C ILE A 189 22.50 18.96 12.95
N THR A 190 23.45 18.39 13.64
CA THR A 190 23.30 17.13 14.36
C THR A 190 22.62 17.34 15.72
N ALA A 191 22.00 16.28 16.26
CA ALA A 191 21.40 16.31 17.59
C ALA A 191 22.44 16.62 18.68
N GLU A 192 23.70 16.21 18.48
CA GLU A 192 24.83 16.50 19.37
C GLU A 192 25.15 17.99 19.38
N GLU A 193 25.29 18.62 18.21
CA GLU A 193 25.55 20.06 18.11
C GLU A 193 24.43 20.90 18.73
N LEU A 194 23.16 20.48 18.55
CA LEU A 194 22.02 21.15 19.16
C LEU A 194 22.04 21.00 20.69
N SER A 195 22.41 19.85 21.21
CA SER A 195 22.49 19.61 22.66
C SER A 195 23.61 20.45 23.30
N LEU A 196 24.78 20.53 22.66
CA LEU A 196 25.89 21.38 23.09
C LEU A 196 25.51 22.86 23.08
N ALA A 197 24.86 23.33 22.00
CA ALA A 197 24.37 24.69 21.91
C ALA A 197 23.39 25.02 23.04
N ARG A 198 22.48 24.12 23.38
CA ARG A 198 21.52 24.29 24.49
C ARG A 198 22.23 24.34 25.86
N LEU A 199 23.21 23.47 26.10
CA LEU A 199 24.00 23.48 27.32
C LEU A 199 24.80 24.79 27.47
N GLY A 200 25.42 25.28 26.39
CA GLY A 200 26.09 26.56 26.37
C GLY A 200 25.18 27.75 26.71
N ILE A 201 23.94 27.75 26.18
CA ILE A 201 22.91 28.76 26.52
C ILE A 201 22.53 28.69 28.00
N LEU A 202 22.47 27.49 28.59
CA LEU A 202 22.17 27.30 30.01
C LEU A 202 23.33 27.58 30.94
N GLY A 203 24.52 27.99 30.40
CA GLY A 203 25.69 28.36 31.17
C GLY A 203 26.54 27.18 31.67
N TYR A 204 26.38 26.02 31.11
CA TYR A 204 27.25 24.88 31.37
C TYR A 204 28.57 25.06 30.61
N ASP A 205 29.71 24.76 31.29
CA ASP A 205 31.01 24.78 30.66
C ASP A 205 31.17 23.52 29.79
N ILE A 206 31.19 23.73 28.46
CA ILE A 206 31.25 22.63 27.48
C ILE A 206 32.59 21.89 27.54
N ASP A 207 33.66 22.57 28.00
CA ASP A 207 34.98 21.99 28.12
C ASP A 207 35.12 21.04 29.33
N GLU A 208 34.17 21.02 30.27
CA GLU A 208 34.09 20.11 31.39
C GLU A 208 33.29 18.82 31.09
N LEU A 209 32.67 18.72 29.93
CA LEU A 209 31.95 17.51 29.48
C LEU A 209 32.98 16.50 28.96
N ASP A 210 33.17 15.41 29.72
CA ASP A 210 34.03 14.32 29.29
C ASP A 210 33.41 13.55 28.10
N ASP A 211 34.24 12.77 27.38
CA ASP A 211 33.88 11.94 26.20
C ASP A 211 32.78 10.88 26.49
N SER A 212 32.31 10.72 27.71
CA SER A 212 31.32 9.72 28.15
C SER A 212 29.86 10.20 28.11
N GLY A 213 29.61 11.41 27.64
CA GLY A 213 28.26 11.93 27.37
C GLY A 213 27.61 12.61 28.57
N ILE A 214 26.71 13.47 28.22
CA ILE A 214 25.82 14.29 29.05
C ILE A 214 25.37 13.57 30.31
N ARG A 215 25.72 14.08 31.49
CA ARG A 215 25.12 13.63 32.75
C ARG A 215 23.63 13.97 32.72
N LEU A 216 22.81 12.93 32.54
CA LEU A 216 21.33 13.01 32.55
C LEU A 216 20.72 13.67 33.79
N ASN A 217 21.52 13.90 34.85
CA ASN A 217 21.07 14.49 36.12
C ASN A 217 20.86 16.01 36.09
N ALA A 218 21.29 16.69 35.03
CA ALA A 218 21.11 18.15 34.90
C ALA A 218 19.82 18.57 34.15
N LEU A 219 19.02 17.60 33.72
CA LEU A 219 17.77 17.84 32.96
C LEU A 219 16.50 17.86 33.83
N TYR A 220 16.60 17.67 35.16
CA TYR A 220 15.44 17.53 36.05
C TYR A 220 15.47 18.39 37.34
N ASP A 221 16.33 19.43 37.39
CA ASP A 221 16.24 20.45 38.47
C ASP A 221 15.63 21.75 37.96
#